data_8892397fdbc9c421b73adb427088d0f5
#
_entry.id   8892397fdbc9c421b73adb427088d0f5
#
_cell.length_a   1.000
_cell.length_b   1.000
_cell.length_c   1.000
_cell.angle_alpha   90.00
_cell.angle_beta   90.00
_cell.angle_gamma   90.00
#
_symmetry.space_group_name_H-M   'P 1'
#
loop_
_entity.id
_entity.type
_entity.pdbx_description
1 polymer ?
#
loop_
_entity_poly.entity_id
_entity_poly.type
_entity_poly.pdbx_seq_one_letter_code
_entity_poly.pdbx_strand_id
1 'polypeptide(L)'
;MLKARQPRLFDYALSLRSKHRAAALLDRENPLLHVSAFYPAELGCIAPVLPVARHPVNQNGIICFDLRQPPDPLLQLGPEELHRRLFSRAEDLSEDVARIPLKTVHTNRCPILAPMNTLTAEAAERWRIDTVVVARHARSLQAAPGLADKIQQVHTLATFEPETDPELMLYSGGFFPDTDQREMTRLRGLGPEELAAARFTFEDPRLPEMLLRYRARNWPHTLMPKERETLDAYRAQRLTSPDSSGSMTLDIYRKRLTELRTESTGDPQRLALLDELERWAERVMDGLRSGECRAT
;
A
#
# COMPACT_ATOMS: atom_id res chain seq x y z
N MET A 1 11.68 15.44 -22.36
CA MET A 1 13.06 14.91 -22.46
C MET A 1 13.11 13.52 -23.11
N LEU A 2 12.44 12.47 -22.59
CA LEU A 2 12.43 11.13 -23.19
C LEU A 2 11.88 11.10 -24.62
N LYS A 3 10.74 11.73 -24.89
CA LYS A 3 10.11 11.82 -26.22
C LYS A 3 11.06 12.39 -27.31
N ALA A 4 11.88 13.38 -26.94
CA ALA A 4 12.81 14.00 -27.89
C ALA A 4 14.07 13.15 -28.14
N ARG A 5 14.54 12.41 -27.11
CA ARG A 5 15.78 11.61 -27.19
C ARG A 5 15.55 10.18 -27.67
N GLN A 6 14.43 9.58 -27.30
CA GLN A 6 14.09 8.19 -27.58
C GLN A 6 12.59 8.06 -27.92
N PRO A 7 12.14 8.58 -29.07
CA PRO A 7 10.72 8.65 -29.42
C PRO A 7 10.05 7.26 -29.47
N ARG A 8 10.73 6.27 -30.02
CA ARG A 8 10.20 4.88 -30.09
C ARG A 8 9.98 4.28 -28.69
N LEU A 9 10.91 4.50 -27.77
CA LEU A 9 10.76 4.05 -26.38
C LEU A 9 9.63 4.77 -25.67
N PHE A 10 9.50 6.09 -25.91
CA PHE A 10 8.39 6.88 -25.39
C PHE A 10 7.04 6.37 -25.87
N ASP A 11 6.88 6.13 -27.18
CA ASP A 11 5.65 5.65 -27.78
C ASP A 11 5.31 4.23 -27.31
N TYR A 12 6.32 3.36 -27.17
CA TYR A 12 6.15 2.04 -26.58
C TYR A 12 5.64 2.14 -25.13
N ALA A 13 6.32 2.89 -24.27
CA ALA A 13 5.92 3.07 -22.88
C ALA A 13 4.52 3.68 -22.76
N LEU A 14 4.21 4.70 -23.59
CA LEU A 14 2.89 5.32 -23.63
C LEU A 14 1.79 4.33 -24.07
N SER A 15 2.11 3.38 -24.93
CA SER A 15 1.15 2.36 -25.36
C SER A 15 0.71 1.42 -24.25
N LEU A 16 1.54 1.24 -23.21
CA LEU A 16 1.24 0.40 -22.03
C LEU A 16 0.24 1.03 -21.07
N ARG A 17 -0.19 2.28 -21.32
CA ARG A 17 -1.36 2.86 -20.63
C ARG A 17 -2.66 2.07 -20.91
N SER A 18 -2.71 1.37 -22.03
CA SER A 18 -3.80 0.46 -22.35
C SER A 18 -3.71 -0.80 -21.51
N LYS A 19 -4.68 -1.01 -20.60
CA LYS A 19 -4.73 -2.21 -19.77
C LYS A 19 -4.81 -3.50 -20.61
N HIS A 20 -5.47 -3.45 -21.76
CA HIS A 20 -5.56 -4.60 -22.67
C HIS A 20 -4.21 -4.98 -23.26
N ARG A 21 -3.38 -3.98 -23.60
CA ARG A 21 -2.04 -4.24 -24.12
C ARG A 21 -1.11 -4.76 -23.04
N ALA A 22 -1.19 -4.22 -21.82
CA ALA A 22 -0.43 -4.73 -20.68
C ALA A 22 -0.85 -6.17 -20.34
N ALA A 23 -2.14 -6.45 -20.31
CA ALA A 23 -2.68 -7.80 -20.09
C ALA A 23 -2.20 -8.77 -21.18
N ALA A 24 -2.28 -8.40 -22.44
CA ALA A 24 -1.84 -9.27 -23.56
C ALA A 24 -0.35 -9.62 -23.53
N LEU A 25 0.50 -8.81 -22.89
CA LEU A 25 1.90 -9.16 -22.65
C LEU A 25 2.04 -10.18 -21.51
N LEU A 26 1.26 -9.99 -20.45
CA LEU A 26 1.29 -10.85 -19.26
C LEU A 26 0.57 -12.20 -19.45
N ASP A 27 -0.38 -12.29 -20.39
CA ASP A 27 -1.09 -13.54 -20.72
C ASP A 27 -0.26 -14.55 -21.56
N ARG A 28 0.91 -14.15 -22.03
CA ARG A 28 1.76 -15.00 -22.90
C ARG A 28 2.55 -16.09 -22.19
N GLU A 29 2.45 -16.18 -20.87
CA GLU A 29 3.17 -17.15 -20.04
C GLU A 29 4.69 -17.20 -20.30
N ASN A 30 5.25 -16.18 -20.91
CA ASN A 30 6.66 -16.05 -21.20
C ASN A 30 7.31 -15.05 -20.25
N PRO A 31 8.62 -15.22 -19.96
CA PRO A 31 9.37 -14.23 -19.20
C PRO A 31 9.34 -12.84 -19.85
N LEU A 32 9.21 -11.83 -19.02
CA LEU A 32 9.16 -10.41 -19.38
C LEU A 32 10.14 -9.62 -18.50
N LEU A 33 10.62 -8.50 -18.99
CA LEU A 33 11.25 -7.49 -18.15
C LEU A 33 10.17 -6.58 -17.54
N HIS A 34 10.19 -6.40 -16.24
CA HIS A 34 9.31 -5.48 -15.53
C HIS A 34 10.14 -4.43 -14.81
N VAL A 35 9.85 -3.15 -15.06
CA VAL A 35 10.50 -2.03 -14.39
C VAL A 35 9.57 -1.46 -13.32
N SER A 36 10.05 -1.41 -12.08
CA SER A 36 9.28 -0.93 -10.95
C SER A 36 10.19 -0.51 -9.80
N ALA A 37 9.83 0.56 -9.09
CA ALA A 37 10.49 0.96 -7.85
C ALA A 37 10.43 -0.09 -6.71
N PHE A 38 9.69 -1.16 -6.90
CA PHE A 38 9.69 -2.32 -6.00
C PHE A 38 11.03 -3.08 -6.03
N TYR A 39 11.73 -3.06 -7.16
CA TYR A 39 13.02 -3.73 -7.29
C TYR A 39 14.16 -2.79 -6.88
N PRO A 40 15.31 -3.34 -6.43
CA PRO A 40 16.45 -2.56 -5.98
C PRO A 40 16.95 -1.58 -7.06
N ALA A 41 17.27 -0.35 -6.63
CA ALA A 41 17.75 0.71 -7.52
C ALA A 41 19.12 0.38 -8.12
N GLU A 42 19.99 -0.30 -7.38
CA GLU A 42 21.30 -0.80 -7.81
C GLU A 42 21.20 -1.86 -8.93
N LEU A 43 20.04 -2.49 -9.07
CA LEU A 43 19.70 -3.40 -10.18
C LEU A 43 18.84 -2.71 -11.25
N GLY A 44 18.85 -1.37 -11.31
CA GLY A 44 18.12 -0.58 -12.29
C GLY A 44 16.60 -0.58 -12.13
N CYS A 45 16.08 -0.95 -10.96
CA CYS A 45 14.65 -1.12 -10.74
C CYS A 45 13.99 -2.08 -11.74
N ILE A 46 14.74 -3.05 -12.31
CA ILE A 46 14.28 -3.97 -13.34
C ILE A 46 14.42 -5.42 -12.85
N ALA A 47 13.45 -6.27 -13.19
CA ALA A 47 13.50 -7.70 -12.96
C ALA A 47 12.95 -8.48 -14.15
N PRO A 48 13.56 -9.65 -14.49
CA PRO A 48 12.91 -10.62 -15.33
C PRO A 48 11.81 -11.32 -14.52
N VAL A 49 10.58 -11.28 -15.00
CA VAL A 49 9.44 -11.84 -14.30
C VAL A 49 8.70 -12.85 -15.16
N LEU A 50 8.10 -13.85 -14.53
CA LEU A 50 7.16 -14.78 -15.15
C LEU A 50 5.77 -14.56 -14.55
N PRO A 51 4.73 -14.31 -15.36
CA PRO A 51 3.34 -14.39 -14.93
C PRO A 51 3.02 -15.82 -14.50
N VAL A 52 2.56 -16.01 -13.27
CA VAL A 52 2.31 -17.34 -12.69
C VAL A 52 0.86 -17.59 -12.29
N ALA A 53 0.08 -16.51 -12.02
CA ALA A 53 -1.34 -16.63 -11.73
C ALA A 53 -2.07 -15.29 -11.94
N ARG A 54 -3.38 -15.34 -12.17
CA ARG A 54 -4.27 -14.18 -12.03
C ARG A 54 -4.59 -13.97 -10.56
N HIS A 55 -4.65 -12.70 -10.14
CA HIS A 55 -5.00 -12.40 -8.76
C HIS A 55 -6.48 -12.74 -8.50
N PRO A 56 -6.82 -13.53 -7.45
CA PRO A 56 -8.18 -14.05 -7.25
C PRO A 56 -9.23 -12.96 -7.00
N VAL A 57 -8.85 -11.85 -6.37
CA VAL A 57 -9.77 -10.76 -6.03
C VAL A 57 -9.64 -9.57 -6.97
N ASN A 58 -8.41 -9.21 -7.36
CA ASN A 58 -8.17 -8.05 -8.21
C ASN A 58 -8.13 -8.43 -9.69
N GLN A 59 -9.21 -8.16 -10.41
CA GLN A 59 -9.36 -8.48 -11.85
C GLN A 59 -8.27 -7.85 -12.75
N ASN A 60 -7.62 -6.78 -12.31
CA ASN A 60 -6.52 -6.13 -13.04
C ASN A 60 -5.13 -6.59 -12.56
N GLY A 61 -5.08 -7.53 -11.64
CA GLY A 61 -3.84 -8.03 -11.04
C GLY A 61 -3.36 -9.32 -11.69
N ILE A 62 -2.09 -9.35 -12.10
CA ILE A 62 -1.38 -10.56 -12.51
C ILE A 62 -0.23 -10.76 -11.55
N ILE A 63 -0.17 -11.94 -10.94
CA ILE A 63 0.89 -12.29 -10.00
C ILE A 63 2.07 -12.80 -10.81
N CYS A 64 3.22 -12.17 -10.61
CA CYS A 64 4.47 -12.46 -11.31
C CYS A 64 5.54 -12.89 -10.31
N PHE A 65 6.39 -13.83 -10.71
CA PHE A 65 7.55 -14.30 -9.96
C PHE A 65 8.83 -13.64 -10.50
N ASP A 66 9.71 -13.12 -9.62
CA ASP A 66 11.04 -12.61 -10.00
C ASP A 66 12.00 -13.77 -10.28
N LEU A 67 12.32 -13.99 -11.53
CA LEU A 67 13.14 -15.10 -12.00
C LEU A 67 14.63 -15.04 -11.62
N ARG A 68 15.09 -13.95 -11.00
CA ARG A 68 16.44 -13.89 -10.40
C ARG A 68 16.56 -14.80 -9.19
N GLN A 69 15.44 -15.09 -8.55
CA GLN A 69 15.38 -15.89 -7.33
C GLN A 69 15.05 -17.35 -7.64
N PRO A 70 15.55 -18.32 -6.84
CA PRO A 70 15.23 -19.71 -7.04
C PRO A 70 13.74 -19.98 -6.81
N PRO A 71 13.08 -20.78 -7.67
CA PRO A 71 11.66 -21.07 -7.54
C PRO A 71 11.34 -22.13 -6.46
N ASP A 72 12.36 -22.84 -5.96
CA ASP A 72 12.19 -23.96 -5.03
C ASP A 72 11.29 -23.64 -3.83
N PRO A 73 11.44 -22.52 -3.11
CA PRO A 73 10.55 -22.20 -1.99
C PRO A 73 9.07 -22.10 -2.41
N LEU A 74 8.79 -21.50 -3.58
CA LEU A 74 7.43 -21.40 -4.09
C LEU A 74 6.86 -22.77 -4.47
N LEU A 75 7.71 -23.65 -5.01
CA LEU A 75 7.29 -24.97 -5.46
C LEU A 75 7.09 -25.96 -4.31
N GLN A 76 7.95 -25.92 -3.28
CA GLN A 76 8.02 -26.93 -2.23
C GLN A 76 7.12 -26.60 -1.01
N LEU A 77 6.97 -25.32 -0.67
CA LEU A 77 6.22 -24.93 0.53
C LEU A 77 4.70 -25.06 0.33
N GLY A 78 4.01 -25.39 1.42
CA GLY A 78 2.54 -25.41 1.45
C GLY A 78 1.92 -24.01 1.43
N PRO A 79 0.61 -23.89 1.12
CA PRO A 79 -0.08 -22.59 1.00
C PRO A 79 0.01 -21.73 2.26
N GLU A 80 -0.08 -22.31 3.45
CA GLU A 80 -0.04 -21.58 4.73
C GLU A 80 1.32 -20.93 4.98
N GLU A 81 2.41 -21.67 4.75
CA GLU A 81 3.76 -21.16 4.90
C GLU A 81 4.08 -20.11 3.82
N LEU A 82 3.61 -20.31 2.59
CA LEU A 82 3.72 -19.32 1.53
C LEU A 82 2.96 -18.04 1.91
N HIS A 83 1.76 -18.16 2.46
CA HIS A 83 0.96 -17.03 2.95
C HIS A 83 1.72 -16.25 4.03
N ARG A 84 2.26 -16.94 5.02
CA ARG A 84 3.05 -16.34 6.08
C ARG A 84 4.25 -15.56 5.51
N ARG A 85 5.02 -16.14 4.58
CA ARG A 85 6.20 -15.48 3.97
C ARG A 85 5.86 -14.34 3.02
N LEU A 86 4.66 -14.32 2.44
CA LEU A 86 4.22 -13.26 1.54
C LEU A 86 3.66 -12.04 2.28
N PHE A 87 2.87 -12.28 3.33
CA PHE A 87 2.05 -11.24 3.95
C PHE A 87 2.56 -10.78 5.32
N SER A 88 3.46 -11.53 5.98
CA SER A 88 4.11 -11.04 7.21
C SER A 88 5.01 -9.83 6.93
N ARG A 89 5.15 -8.96 7.91
CA ARG A 89 6.11 -7.86 7.86
C ARG A 89 7.54 -8.45 7.82
N ALA A 90 8.48 -7.71 7.24
CA ALA A 90 9.88 -8.17 7.19
C ALA A 90 10.48 -8.39 8.59
N GLU A 91 10.02 -7.62 9.56
CA GLU A 91 10.42 -7.67 10.98
C GLU A 91 9.92 -8.93 11.69
N ASP A 92 8.81 -9.53 11.21
CA ASP A 92 8.19 -10.73 11.78
C ASP A 92 8.76 -12.03 11.20
N LEU A 93 9.60 -11.92 10.17
CA LEU A 93 10.31 -13.05 9.57
C LEU A 93 11.70 -13.14 10.18
N SER A 94 12.10 -14.36 10.62
CA SER A 94 13.48 -14.60 11.05
C SER A 94 14.48 -14.32 9.92
N GLU A 95 15.68 -13.89 10.25
CA GLU A 95 16.72 -13.47 9.29
C GLU A 95 17.02 -14.52 8.22
N ASP A 96 16.85 -15.81 8.54
CA ASP A 96 17.09 -16.93 7.61
C ASP A 96 15.89 -17.21 6.68
N VAL A 97 14.77 -16.54 6.84
CA VAL A 97 13.55 -16.78 6.06
C VAL A 97 13.39 -15.76 4.95
N ALA A 98 13.78 -16.13 3.74
CA ALA A 98 13.59 -15.29 2.58
C ALA A 98 12.09 -15.14 2.23
N ARG A 99 11.67 -13.92 1.89
CA ARG A 99 10.35 -13.66 1.30
C ARG A 99 10.21 -14.35 -0.04
N ILE A 100 9.01 -14.79 -0.34
CA ILE A 100 8.70 -15.32 -1.67
C ILE A 100 8.65 -14.15 -2.66
N PRO A 101 9.41 -14.20 -3.76
CA PRO A 101 9.57 -13.06 -4.68
C PRO A 101 8.39 -12.97 -5.66
N LEU A 102 7.17 -12.93 -5.12
CA LEU A 102 5.94 -12.69 -5.87
C LEU A 102 5.56 -11.21 -5.81
N LYS A 103 5.12 -10.70 -6.95
CA LYS A 103 4.61 -9.33 -7.10
C LYS A 103 3.38 -9.29 -7.97
N THR A 104 2.33 -8.62 -7.51
CA THR A 104 1.17 -8.31 -8.35
C THR A 104 1.48 -7.13 -9.27
N VAL A 105 1.41 -7.37 -10.57
CA VAL A 105 1.49 -6.35 -11.62
C VAL A 105 0.08 -5.94 -12.00
N HIS A 106 -0.23 -4.65 -11.83
CA HIS A 106 -1.57 -4.13 -12.13
C HIS A 106 -1.63 -3.60 -13.57
N THR A 107 -2.44 -4.23 -14.42
CA THR A 107 -2.57 -3.87 -15.84
C THR A 107 -3.15 -2.47 -16.06
N ASN A 108 -3.90 -1.94 -15.10
CA ASN A 108 -4.51 -0.61 -15.13
C ASN A 108 -3.66 0.51 -14.49
N ARG A 109 -2.42 0.21 -14.08
CA ARG A 109 -1.48 1.18 -13.48
C ARG A 109 -0.28 1.49 -14.36
N CYS A 110 -0.45 1.43 -15.68
CA CYS A 110 0.60 1.70 -16.65
C CYS A 110 1.93 0.97 -16.35
N PRO A 111 1.92 -0.36 -16.18
CA PRO A 111 3.14 -1.09 -15.85
C PRO A 111 4.15 -0.98 -16.99
N ILE A 112 5.42 -0.80 -16.67
CA ILE A 112 6.48 -0.81 -17.67
C ILE A 112 6.96 -2.25 -17.85
N LEU A 113 6.60 -2.83 -18.99
CA LEU A 113 6.89 -4.22 -19.38
C LEU A 113 7.63 -4.23 -20.70
N ALA A 114 8.57 -5.15 -20.88
CA ALA A 114 9.22 -5.38 -22.15
C ALA A 114 9.49 -6.88 -22.37
N PRO A 115 9.44 -7.36 -23.62
CA PRO A 115 9.83 -8.73 -23.91
C PRO A 115 11.31 -8.98 -23.60
N MET A 116 11.67 -10.21 -23.16
CA MET A 116 13.06 -10.59 -22.83
C MET A 116 14.05 -10.39 -23.97
N ASN A 117 13.61 -10.53 -25.21
CA ASN A 117 14.47 -10.33 -26.41
C ASN A 117 14.91 -8.87 -26.62
N THR A 118 14.41 -7.93 -25.83
CA THR A 118 14.87 -6.53 -25.82
C THR A 118 16.09 -6.32 -24.92
N LEU A 119 16.43 -7.33 -24.07
CA LEU A 119 17.57 -7.26 -23.18
C LEU A 119 18.86 -7.54 -23.98
N THR A 120 19.75 -6.55 -24.05
CA THR A 120 21.08 -6.72 -24.65
C THR A 120 22.01 -7.44 -23.66
N ALA A 121 23.09 -8.06 -24.17
CA ALA A 121 24.09 -8.70 -23.31
C ALA A 121 24.70 -7.70 -22.30
N GLU A 122 25.01 -6.49 -22.73
CA GLU A 122 25.55 -5.43 -21.88
C GLU A 122 24.56 -5.00 -20.79
N ALA A 123 23.25 -4.92 -21.11
CA ALA A 123 22.22 -4.61 -20.13
C ALA A 123 22.02 -5.76 -19.16
N ALA A 124 22.09 -6.99 -19.62
CA ALA A 124 22.00 -8.19 -18.77
C ALA A 124 23.15 -8.23 -17.74
N GLU A 125 24.38 -7.99 -18.18
CA GLU A 125 25.55 -7.89 -17.31
C GLU A 125 25.42 -6.75 -16.30
N ARG A 126 25.09 -5.56 -16.82
CA ARG A 126 24.93 -4.34 -16.00
C ARG A 126 23.90 -4.52 -14.88
N TRP A 127 22.78 -5.16 -15.16
CA TRP A 127 21.67 -5.35 -14.21
C TRP A 127 21.67 -6.73 -13.55
N ARG A 128 22.78 -7.49 -13.71
CA ARG A 128 22.98 -8.81 -13.11
C ARG A 128 21.84 -9.78 -13.42
N ILE A 129 21.38 -9.80 -14.67
CA ILE A 129 20.36 -10.71 -15.16
C ILE A 129 21.04 -11.84 -15.92
N ASP A 130 21.17 -13.00 -15.27
CA ASP A 130 21.66 -14.22 -15.91
C ASP A 130 20.51 -14.87 -16.71
N THR A 131 20.57 -14.74 -18.03
CA THR A 131 19.52 -15.23 -18.93
C THR A 131 19.38 -16.75 -18.94
N VAL A 132 20.46 -17.49 -18.62
CA VAL A 132 20.44 -18.96 -18.52
C VAL A 132 19.70 -19.39 -17.26
N VAL A 133 19.99 -18.73 -16.13
CA VAL A 133 19.29 -18.97 -14.86
C VAL A 133 17.81 -18.58 -15.00
N VAL A 134 17.51 -17.45 -15.58
CA VAL A 134 16.14 -16.99 -15.85
C VAL A 134 15.35 -18.02 -16.66
N ALA A 135 15.94 -18.52 -17.76
CA ALA A 135 15.29 -19.54 -18.59
C ALA A 135 15.08 -20.87 -17.85
N ARG A 136 16.01 -21.26 -16.99
CA ARG A 136 15.88 -22.45 -16.15
C ARG A 136 14.76 -22.30 -15.12
N HIS A 137 14.72 -21.18 -14.39
CA HIS A 137 13.71 -20.92 -13.39
C HIS A 137 12.30 -20.81 -14.01
N ALA A 138 12.19 -20.17 -15.18
CA ALA A 138 10.93 -20.10 -15.92
C ALA A 138 10.41 -21.48 -16.27
N ARG A 139 11.28 -22.37 -16.82
CA ARG A 139 10.89 -23.74 -17.16
C ARG A 139 10.44 -24.54 -15.94
N SER A 140 11.12 -24.40 -14.79
CA SER A 140 10.73 -25.08 -13.54
C SER A 140 9.33 -24.65 -13.08
N LEU A 141 9.01 -23.35 -13.15
CA LEU A 141 7.68 -22.83 -12.79
C LEU A 141 6.59 -23.25 -13.79
N GLN A 142 6.89 -23.21 -15.08
CA GLN A 142 5.96 -23.61 -16.15
C GLN A 142 5.64 -25.10 -16.13
N ALA A 143 6.60 -25.93 -15.70
CA ALA A 143 6.42 -27.37 -15.56
C ALA A 143 5.68 -27.79 -14.29
N ALA A 144 5.41 -26.87 -13.36
CA ALA A 144 4.78 -27.19 -12.08
C ALA A 144 3.25 -27.26 -12.20
N PRO A 145 2.63 -28.44 -12.08
CA PRO A 145 1.19 -28.57 -12.18
C PRO A 145 0.49 -27.91 -10.99
N GLY A 146 -0.64 -27.22 -11.23
CA GLY A 146 -1.45 -26.61 -10.18
C GLY A 146 -0.80 -25.40 -9.49
N LEU A 147 0.32 -24.86 -10.02
CA LEU A 147 0.99 -23.70 -9.42
C LEU A 147 0.09 -22.47 -9.34
N ALA A 148 -0.68 -22.19 -10.39
CA ALA A 148 -1.60 -21.07 -10.42
C ALA A 148 -2.69 -21.19 -9.35
N ASP A 149 -3.29 -22.37 -9.19
CA ASP A 149 -4.31 -22.63 -8.18
C ASP A 149 -3.74 -22.49 -6.76
N LYS A 150 -2.53 -23.03 -6.52
CA LYS A 150 -1.80 -22.89 -5.27
C LYS A 150 -1.57 -21.42 -4.91
N ILE A 151 -1.11 -20.61 -5.86
CA ILE A 151 -0.88 -19.18 -5.65
C ILE A 151 -2.20 -18.44 -5.38
N GLN A 152 -3.27 -18.75 -6.09
CA GLN A 152 -4.59 -18.18 -5.85
C GLN A 152 -5.11 -18.53 -4.45
N GLN A 153 -4.96 -19.78 -4.03
CA GLN A 153 -5.30 -20.22 -2.67
C GLN A 153 -4.54 -19.42 -1.61
N VAL A 154 -3.23 -19.22 -1.77
CA VAL A 154 -2.42 -18.41 -0.85
C VAL A 154 -2.95 -16.99 -0.72
N HIS A 155 -3.36 -16.37 -1.82
CA HIS A 155 -3.91 -15.01 -1.81
C HIS A 155 -5.35 -14.95 -1.26
N THR A 156 -6.08 -16.05 -1.30
CA THR A 156 -7.43 -16.17 -0.70
C THR A 156 -7.36 -16.37 0.82
N LEU A 157 -6.28 -16.98 1.33
CA LEU A 157 -6.02 -17.10 2.76
C LEU A 157 -5.72 -15.73 3.43
N ALA A 158 -5.35 -14.72 2.65
CA ALA A 158 -5.17 -13.36 3.15
C ALA A 158 -6.52 -12.76 3.55
N THR A 159 -6.99 -13.08 4.74
CA THR A 159 -8.13 -12.40 5.34
C THR A 159 -7.66 -11.05 5.85
N PHE A 160 -7.92 -10.00 5.09
CA PHE A 160 -7.84 -8.65 5.63
C PHE A 160 -9.03 -8.46 6.57
N GLU A 161 -8.77 -8.10 7.82
CA GLU A 161 -9.85 -7.64 8.68
C GLU A 161 -10.56 -6.47 7.98
N PRO A 162 -11.90 -6.50 7.94
CA PRO A 162 -12.63 -5.41 7.31
C PRO A 162 -12.27 -4.09 7.99
N GLU A 163 -11.97 -3.08 7.18
CA GLU A 163 -11.79 -1.73 7.71
C GLU A 163 -13.08 -1.26 8.40
N THR A 164 -12.95 -0.75 9.61
CA THR A 164 -14.07 -0.28 10.42
C THR A 164 -14.11 1.24 10.54
N ASP A 165 -13.00 1.93 10.25
CA ASP A 165 -12.97 3.40 10.27
C ASP A 165 -13.68 3.96 9.03
N PRO A 166 -14.79 4.72 9.20
CA PRO A 166 -15.57 5.26 8.09
C PRO A 166 -14.76 6.06 7.07
N GLU A 167 -13.71 6.75 7.49
CA GLU A 167 -12.86 7.57 6.59
C GLU A 167 -11.92 6.71 5.75
N LEU A 168 -11.53 5.54 6.24
CA LEU A 168 -10.72 4.57 5.50
C LEU A 168 -11.57 3.67 4.59
N MET A 169 -12.90 3.60 4.84
CA MET A 169 -13.85 2.83 4.05
C MET A 169 -14.34 3.51 2.77
N LEU A 170 -13.76 4.61 2.33
CA LEU A 170 -14.23 5.36 1.14
C LEU A 170 -14.29 4.51 -0.14
N TYR A 171 -13.42 3.51 -0.26
CA TYR A 171 -13.35 2.63 -1.43
C TYR A 171 -13.86 1.21 -1.18
N SER A 172 -14.06 0.80 0.07
CA SER A 172 -14.51 -0.54 0.45
C SER A 172 -15.98 -0.59 0.88
N GLY A 173 -16.54 0.53 1.32
CA GLY A 173 -17.91 0.62 1.84
C GLY A 173 -19.02 0.83 0.79
N GLY A 174 -18.69 0.79 -0.50
CA GLY A 174 -19.66 1.08 -1.57
C GLY A 174 -19.93 2.59 -1.78
N PHE A 175 -20.75 2.90 -2.77
CA PHE A 175 -21.18 4.27 -3.06
C PHE A 175 -22.32 4.70 -2.14
N PHE A 176 -22.34 5.97 -1.76
CA PHE A 176 -23.43 6.53 -0.97
C PHE A 176 -24.73 6.60 -1.80
N PRO A 177 -25.88 6.27 -1.20
CA PRO A 177 -27.19 6.42 -1.85
C PRO A 177 -27.44 7.88 -2.27
N ASP A 178 -28.32 8.07 -3.26
CA ASP A 178 -28.69 9.42 -3.75
C ASP A 178 -29.32 10.30 -2.69
N THR A 179 -30.04 9.70 -1.74
CA THR A 179 -30.58 10.37 -0.54
C THR A 179 -29.48 10.97 0.31
N ASP A 180 -28.46 10.20 0.61
CA ASP A 180 -27.31 10.65 1.38
C ASP A 180 -26.50 11.70 0.63
N GLN A 181 -26.34 11.56 -0.68
CA GLN A 181 -25.64 12.57 -1.50
C GLN A 181 -26.36 13.94 -1.46
N ARG A 182 -27.70 13.96 -1.42
CA ARG A 182 -28.47 15.19 -1.23
C ARG A 182 -28.27 15.80 0.13
N GLU A 183 -28.30 14.99 1.21
CA GLU A 183 -28.02 15.46 2.57
C GLU A 183 -26.57 15.95 2.69
N MET A 184 -25.60 15.30 2.08
CA MET A 184 -24.20 15.75 2.01
C MET A 184 -24.06 17.10 1.27
N THR A 185 -24.87 17.33 0.24
CA THR A 185 -24.90 18.62 -0.47
C THR A 185 -25.53 19.71 0.41
N ARG A 186 -26.64 19.38 1.07
CA ARG A 186 -27.33 20.29 2.01
C ARG A 186 -26.39 20.72 3.15
N LEU A 187 -25.72 19.76 3.81
CA LEU A 187 -24.86 20.09 4.95
C LEU A 187 -23.67 20.99 4.59
N ARG A 188 -23.13 20.85 3.36
CA ARG A 188 -22.02 21.72 2.89
C ARG A 188 -22.43 23.16 2.64
N GLY A 189 -23.72 23.43 2.47
CA GLY A 189 -24.26 24.77 2.30
C GLY A 189 -24.59 25.48 3.60
N LEU A 190 -24.49 24.81 4.77
CA LEU A 190 -24.85 25.40 6.07
C LEU A 190 -23.63 26.03 6.74
N GLY A 191 -23.89 27.11 7.48
CA GLY A 191 -22.94 27.70 8.41
C GLY A 191 -22.69 26.81 9.65
N PRO A 192 -21.64 27.09 10.45
CA PRO A 192 -21.25 26.26 11.59
C PRO A 192 -22.35 26.06 12.63
N GLU A 193 -23.06 27.11 13.01
CA GLU A 193 -24.12 27.05 13.99
C GLU A 193 -25.38 26.37 13.45
N GLU A 194 -25.72 26.63 12.20
CA GLU A 194 -26.82 25.96 11.49
C GLU A 194 -26.56 24.48 11.36
N LEU A 195 -25.33 24.10 10.98
CA LEU A 195 -24.91 22.71 10.85
C LEU A 195 -24.96 21.97 12.20
N ALA A 196 -24.57 22.64 13.29
CA ALA A 196 -24.64 22.07 14.64
C ALA A 196 -26.08 21.86 15.12
N ALA A 197 -27.02 22.74 14.75
CA ALA A 197 -28.43 22.65 15.11
C ALA A 197 -29.24 21.72 14.19
N ALA A 198 -28.77 21.49 12.95
CA ALA A 198 -29.50 20.70 11.96
C ALA A 198 -29.51 19.23 12.30
N ARG A 199 -30.58 18.55 11.92
CA ARG A 199 -30.68 17.09 11.98
C ARG A 199 -30.57 16.52 10.56
N PHE A 200 -29.77 15.46 10.46
CA PHE A 200 -29.59 14.72 9.22
C PHE A 200 -29.99 13.27 9.46
N THR A 201 -30.63 12.69 8.46
CA THR A 201 -30.96 11.27 8.46
C THR A 201 -30.20 10.63 7.32
N PHE A 202 -29.24 9.78 7.67
CA PHE A 202 -28.43 9.05 6.69
C PHE A 202 -28.84 7.59 6.65
N GLU A 203 -28.82 7.02 5.46
CA GLU A 203 -28.99 5.58 5.25
C GLU A 203 -27.66 4.85 5.47
N ASP A 204 -26.54 5.45 5.07
CA ASP A 204 -25.21 4.88 5.23
C ASP A 204 -24.69 5.12 6.67
N PRO A 205 -24.36 4.03 7.39
CA PRO A 205 -23.94 4.10 8.79
C PRO A 205 -22.60 4.82 9.02
N ARG A 206 -21.80 5.04 7.98
CA ARG A 206 -20.53 5.78 8.07
C ARG A 206 -20.73 7.29 8.27
N LEU A 207 -21.79 7.84 7.70
CA LEU A 207 -21.99 9.30 7.59
C LEU A 207 -22.18 10.02 8.91
N PRO A 208 -22.88 9.50 9.94
CA PRO A 208 -22.99 10.17 11.23
C PRO A 208 -21.63 10.44 11.89
N GLU A 209 -20.74 9.46 11.89
CA GLU A 209 -19.39 9.62 12.45
C GLU A 209 -18.53 10.54 11.58
N MET A 210 -18.61 10.42 10.27
CA MET A 210 -17.91 11.31 9.34
C MET A 210 -18.38 12.77 9.51
N LEU A 211 -19.66 13.03 9.77
CA LEU A 211 -20.18 14.36 10.06
C LEU A 211 -19.62 14.94 11.36
N LEU A 212 -19.55 14.12 12.42
CA LEU A 212 -18.93 14.52 13.69
C LEU A 212 -17.47 14.93 13.46
N ARG A 213 -16.70 14.11 12.77
CA ARG A 213 -15.30 14.39 12.46
C ARG A 213 -15.12 15.59 11.53
N TYR A 214 -16.03 15.79 10.58
CA TYR A 214 -16.05 16.96 9.71
C TYR A 214 -16.26 18.25 10.50
N ARG A 215 -17.26 18.30 11.42
CA ARG A 215 -17.50 19.42 12.32
C ARG A 215 -16.30 19.68 13.23
N ALA A 216 -15.71 18.62 13.77
CA ALA A 216 -14.56 18.70 14.66
C ALA A 216 -13.32 19.34 14.01
N ARG A 217 -13.09 19.06 12.72
CA ARG A 217 -11.96 19.63 11.98
C ARG A 217 -12.18 21.08 11.57
N ASN A 218 -13.42 21.42 11.20
CA ASN A 218 -13.69 22.74 10.64
C ASN A 218 -14.19 23.74 11.70
N TRP A 219 -15.00 23.26 12.66
CA TRP A 219 -15.66 24.12 13.66
C TRP A 219 -15.73 23.44 15.04
N PRO A 220 -14.57 23.20 15.69
CA PRO A 220 -14.51 22.48 16.97
C PRO A 220 -15.29 23.14 18.10
N HIS A 221 -15.52 24.46 18.02
CA HIS A 221 -16.31 25.22 19.00
C HIS A 221 -17.80 24.82 19.00
N THR A 222 -18.30 24.24 17.91
CA THR A 222 -19.71 23.82 17.78
C THR A 222 -20.02 22.46 18.39
N LEU A 223 -18.99 21.74 18.85
CA LEU A 223 -19.16 20.40 19.41
C LEU A 223 -19.71 20.45 20.83
N MET A 224 -20.70 19.60 21.10
CA MET A 224 -21.19 19.36 22.46
C MET A 224 -20.12 18.63 23.30
N PRO A 225 -20.14 18.77 24.64
CA PRO A 225 -19.15 18.10 25.50
C PRO A 225 -19.01 16.58 25.23
N LYS A 226 -20.14 15.88 25.10
CA LYS A 226 -20.15 14.45 24.79
C LYS A 226 -19.54 14.10 23.42
N GLU A 227 -19.76 14.97 22.41
CA GLU A 227 -19.15 14.81 21.07
C GLU A 227 -17.63 14.96 21.13
N ARG A 228 -17.14 15.90 21.97
CA ARG A 228 -15.69 16.08 22.22
C ARG A 228 -15.10 14.87 22.91
N GLU A 229 -15.72 14.38 23.96
CA GLU A 229 -15.27 13.15 24.66
C GLU A 229 -15.16 11.96 23.71
N THR A 230 -16.17 11.75 22.86
CA THR A 230 -16.16 10.67 21.86
C THR A 230 -15.00 10.84 20.88
N LEU A 231 -14.76 12.05 20.40
CA LEU A 231 -13.68 12.35 19.46
C LEU A 231 -12.30 12.20 20.10
N ASP A 232 -12.13 12.64 21.34
CA ASP A 232 -10.86 12.55 22.06
C ASP A 232 -10.53 11.10 22.43
N ALA A 233 -11.55 10.30 22.78
CA ALA A 233 -11.40 8.84 22.95
C ALA A 233 -10.94 8.17 21.64
N TYR A 234 -11.56 8.50 20.51
CA TYR A 234 -11.14 8.00 19.20
C TYR A 234 -9.70 8.41 18.86
N ARG A 235 -9.33 9.67 19.07
CA ARG A 235 -7.97 10.16 18.82
C ARG A 235 -6.94 9.45 19.70
N ALA A 236 -7.26 9.28 20.99
CA ALA A 236 -6.41 8.57 21.91
C ALA A 236 -6.21 7.11 21.47
N GLN A 237 -7.28 6.42 21.09
CA GLN A 237 -7.22 5.06 20.57
C GLN A 237 -6.33 4.97 19.32
N ARG A 238 -6.49 5.87 18.36
CA ARG A 238 -5.67 5.92 17.13
C ARG A 238 -4.18 6.09 17.41
N LEU A 239 -3.83 6.84 18.46
CA LEU A 239 -2.44 7.10 18.81
C LEU A 239 -1.81 6.00 19.69
N THR A 240 -2.61 5.19 20.37
CA THR A 240 -2.11 4.20 21.34
C THR A 240 -2.30 2.75 20.91
N SER A 241 -3.30 2.47 20.08
CA SER A 241 -3.61 1.10 19.66
C SER A 241 -3.19 0.86 18.21
N PRO A 242 -2.39 -0.17 17.92
CA PRO A 242 -2.12 -0.58 16.56
C PRO A 242 -3.43 -1.07 15.93
N ASP A 243 -3.83 -0.43 14.83
CA ASP A 243 -4.95 -0.89 14.03
C ASP A 243 -4.48 -1.75 12.85
N SER A 244 -5.43 -2.39 12.18
CA SER A 244 -5.19 -3.21 10.99
C SER A 244 -4.64 -2.40 9.80
N SER A 245 -4.80 -1.07 9.83
CA SER A 245 -4.35 -0.18 8.75
C SER A 245 -2.84 0.12 8.78
N GLY A 246 -2.12 -0.34 9.81
CA GLY A 246 -0.70 -0.07 9.98
C GLY A 246 -0.39 1.39 10.34
N SER A 247 -1.33 2.08 10.96
CA SER A 247 -1.16 3.46 11.44
C SER A 247 0.01 3.56 12.42
N MET A 248 0.74 4.66 12.34
CA MET A 248 1.84 4.94 13.26
C MET A 248 1.28 5.25 14.65
N THR A 249 1.54 4.38 15.63
CA THR A 249 1.24 4.66 17.03
C THR A 249 2.38 5.46 17.68
N LEU A 250 2.11 6.05 18.84
CA LEU A 250 3.14 6.77 19.61
C LEU A 250 4.32 5.88 20.00
N ASP A 251 4.07 4.60 20.29
CA ASP A 251 5.15 3.67 20.64
C ASP A 251 6.04 3.39 19.43
N ILE A 252 5.45 3.15 18.25
CA ILE A 252 6.21 3.01 16.99
C ILE A 252 6.97 4.29 16.68
N TYR A 253 6.33 5.45 16.84
CA TYR A 253 6.95 6.76 16.64
C TYR A 253 8.15 6.97 17.55
N ARG A 254 8.02 6.74 18.86
CA ARG A 254 9.11 6.87 19.83
C ARG A 254 10.26 5.91 19.57
N LYS A 255 9.94 4.66 19.24
CA LYS A 255 10.94 3.68 18.82
C LYS A 255 11.75 4.20 17.63
N ARG A 256 11.07 4.75 16.62
CA ARG A 256 11.73 5.30 15.44
C ARG A 256 12.59 6.54 15.76
N LEU A 257 12.15 7.41 16.65
CA LEU A 257 12.98 8.53 17.13
C LEU A 257 14.25 8.05 17.81
N THR A 258 14.16 6.99 18.63
CA THR A 258 15.33 6.40 19.33
C THR A 258 16.34 5.82 18.33
N GLU A 259 15.87 5.10 17.30
CA GLU A 259 16.71 4.58 16.22
C GLU A 259 17.42 5.72 15.48
N LEU A 260 16.66 6.76 15.08
CA LEU A 260 17.20 7.92 14.37
C LEU A 260 18.21 8.71 15.20
N ARG A 261 18.05 8.79 16.53
CA ARG A 261 19.05 9.39 17.42
C ARG A 261 20.36 8.62 17.39
N THR A 262 20.29 7.30 17.41
CA THR A 262 21.49 6.44 17.32
C THR A 262 22.20 6.63 15.98
N GLU A 263 21.46 6.68 14.88
CA GLU A 263 21.98 6.91 13.53
C GLU A 263 22.58 8.33 13.36
N SER A 264 22.13 9.31 14.16
CA SER A 264 22.50 10.72 14.05
C SER A 264 23.56 11.14 15.06
N THR A 265 24.24 10.20 15.69
CA THR A 265 25.32 10.46 16.64
C THR A 265 26.40 11.32 15.98
N GLY A 266 26.63 12.53 16.52
CA GLY A 266 27.59 13.50 15.95
C GLY A 266 26.98 14.59 15.04
N ASP A 267 25.67 14.59 14.81
CA ASP A 267 24.97 15.67 14.10
C ASP A 267 24.06 16.47 15.06
N PRO A 268 24.54 17.60 15.63
CA PRO A 268 23.77 18.38 16.61
C PRO A 268 22.47 18.97 16.05
N GLN A 269 22.44 19.32 14.76
CA GLN A 269 21.23 19.90 14.14
C GLN A 269 20.13 18.85 14.02
N ARG A 270 20.51 17.65 13.63
CA ARG A 270 19.57 16.54 13.49
C ARG A 270 19.05 16.08 14.86
N LEU A 271 19.92 16.05 15.87
CA LEU A 271 19.51 15.73 17.24
C LEU A 271 18.54 16.77 17.80
N ALA A 272 18.76 18.07 17.58
CA ALA A 272 17.85 19.12 18.02
C ALA A 272 16.47 18.99 17.36
N LEU A 273 16.41 18.63 16.07
CA LEU A 273 15.13 18.37 15.37
C LEU A 273 14.39 17.17 15.98
N LEU A 274 15.11 16.09 16.32
CA LEU A 274 14.50 14.91 16.96
C LEU A 274 13.94 15.25 18.36
N ASP A 275 14.60 16.16 19.10
CA ASP A 275 14.09 16.64 20.39
C ASP A 275 12.82 17.50 20.22
N GLU A 276 12.72 18.27 19.15
CA GLU A 276 11.49 19.02 18.84
C GLU A 276 10.34 18.10 18.45
N LEU A 277 10.61 17.05 17.69
CA LEU A 277 9.63 16.04 17.31
C LEU A 277 9.10 15.27 18.53
N GLU A 278 9.96 14.94 19.51
CA GLU A 278 9.51 14.31 20.74
C GLU A 278 8.63 15.24 21.57
N ARG A 279 9.05 16.49 21.77
CA ARG A 279 8.25 17.51 22.46
C ARG A 279 6.90 17.78 21.76
N TRP A 280 6.87 17.68 20.43
CA TRP A 280 5.61 17.79 19.69
C TRP A 280 4.67 16.64 20.02
N ALA A 281 5.14 15.40 20.06
CA ALA A 281 4.35 14.25 20.43
C ALA A 281 3.79 14.35 21.87
N GLU A 282 4.60 14.86 22.81
CA GLU A 282 4.14 15.12 24.18
C GLU A 282 3.00 16.16 24.22
N ARG A 283 3.16 17.28 23.51
CA ARG A 283 2.09 18.30 23.42
C ARG A 283 0.79 17.75 22.82
N VAL A 284 0.87 16.88 21.80
CA VAL A 284 -0.32 16.24 21.23
C VAL A 284 -1.04 15.40 22.28
N MET A 285 -0.29 14.63 23.07
CA MET A 285 -0.88 13.79 24.13
C MET A 285 -1.47 14.62 25.27
N ASP A 286 -0.80 15.66 25.69
CA ASP A 286 -1.29 16.54 26.75
C ASP A 286 -2.53 17.29 26.32
N GLY A 287 -2.60 17.74 25.06
CA GLY A 287 -3.80 18.34 24.47
C GLY A 287 -5.01 17.40 24.45
N LEU A 288 -4.80 16.09 24.25
CA LEU A 288 -5.88 15.10 24.34
C LEU A 288 -6.34 14.86 25.78
N ARG A 289 -5.43 14.91 26.75
CA ARG A 289 -5.77 14.73 28.19
C ARG A 289 -6.48 15.95 28.78
N SER A 290 -6.12 17.13 28.34
CA SER A 290 -6.71 18.40 28.83
C SER A 290 -8.00 18.82 28.12
N GLY A 291 -8.40 18.12 27.05
CA GLY A 291 -9.54 18.53 26.22
C GLY A 291 -9.30 19.83 25.43
N GLU A 292 -8.08 20.34 25.43
CA GLU A 292 -7.66 21.59 24.76
C GLU A 292 -7.01 21.35 23.39
N CYS A 293 -7.52 20.43 22.60
CA CYS A 293 -6.96 20.22 21.26
C CYS A 293 -7.22 21.46 20.38
N ARG A 294 -6.32 22.44 20.44
CA ARG A 294 -6.29 23.59 19.52
C ARG A 294 -5.94 23.07 18.12
N ALA A 295 -6.84 23.27 17.18
CA ALA A 295 -6.52 23.17 15.77
C ALA A 295 -5.41 24.18 15.46
N THR A 296 -4.24 23.67 15.08
CA THR A 296 -3.16 24.44 14.44
C THR A 296 -3.22 24.25 12.95
#